data_38067ce1584762812e212fc22ce619f5
#
_entry.id   38067ce1584762812e212fc22ce619f5
#
_cell.length_a   1.000
_cell.length_b   1.000
_cell.length_c   1.000
_cell.angle_alpha   90.00
_cell.angle_beta   90.00
_cell.angle_gamma   90.00
#
_symmetry.space_group_name_H-M   'P 1'
#
loop_
_entity.id
_entity.type
_entity.pdbx_description
1 polymer ?
#
loop_
_entity_poly.entity_id
_entity_poly.type
_entity_poly.pdbx_seq_one_letter_code
_entity_poly.pdbx_strand_id
1 'polypeptide(L)'
;MGLNSRRALKNRVLSTLKKELSAVSNLSKSSGSICEAVSVLSAREGKIVVTGVGKSAFIGMKIAATFTSLGHHAFFLHPVDALHGDSGVVLDGDIVIGISFSGESNEVLKVIRHIKNTFSVKVIAITGARKSSLRKLADESIIIRVANEGSPGGLAPMASTTASLVAGDLLAAGLVDPRKYKEIHFARFHPGGNLGLRLKKVAETMMTGESIPKISKDALFKKAILEINKKKRGVVGVVDRSDKLVGVITDGDVRRFFASNDSSSGVSAKSVMTVSPKIILPNDSLEHALKMMETSKITSLFVTTKGKKVLGLLHLHDIIEATS
;
A
#
# COMPACT_ATOMS: atom_id res chain seq x y z
N MET A 1 1.38 38.67 -17.50
CA MET A 1 0.56 38.92 -16.30
C MET A 1 1.30 39.96 -15.45
N GLY A 2 0.75 41.17 -15.26
CA GLY A 2 1.43 42.26 -14.54
C GLY A 2 1.53 41.96 -13.03
N LEU A 3 2.44 42.63 -12.32
CA LEU A 3 2.72 42.45 -10.88
C LEU A 3 1.47 42.55 -10.00
N ASN A 4 0.56 43.48 -10.30
CA ASN A 4 -0.72 43.64 -9.58
C ASN A 4 -1.65 42.42 -9.75
N SER A 5 -1.66 41.79 -10.94
CA SER A 5 -2.44 40.59 -11.22
C SER A 5 -1.89 39.37 -10.47
N ARG A 6 -0.56 39.21 -10.35
CA ARG A 6 0.08 38.15 -9.55
C ARG A 6 -0.22 38.28 -8.06
N ARG A 7 -0.17 39.51 -7.51
CA ARG A 7 -0.50 39.80 -6.11
C ARG A 7 -1.97 39.49 -5.80
N ALA A 8 -2.89 39.85 -6.67
CA ALA A 8 -4.32 39.51 -6.52
C ALA A 8 -4.57 38.03 -6.59
N LEU A 9 -3.91 37.32 -7.50
CA LEU A 9 -3.99 35.86 -7.57
C LEU A 9 -3.48 35.17 -6.28
N LYS A 10 -2.31 35.58 -5.79
CA LYS A 10 -1.74 35.08 -4.53
C LYS A 10 -2.70 35.28 -3.37
N ASN A 11 -3.32 36.44 -3.26
CA ASN A 11 -4.27 36.74 -2.19
C ASN A 11 -5.52 35.82 -2.24
N ARG A 12 -6.05 35.55 -3.46
CA ARG A 12 -7.18 34.61 -3.62
C ARG A 12 -6.80 33.20 -3.19
N VAL A 13 -5.65 32.68 -3.66
CA VAL A 13 -5.16 31.35 -3.27
C VAL A 13 -5.00 31.23 -1.75
N LEU A 14 -4.35 32.20 -1.12
CA LEU A 14 -4.16 32.22 0.34
C LEU A 14 -5.48 32.35 1.10
N SER A 15 -6.44 33.12 0.58
CA SER A 15 -7.77 33.25 1.17
C SER A 15 -8.53 31.91 1.14
N THR A 16 -8.49 31.19 0.02
CA THR A 16 -9.09 29.86 -0.10
C THR A 16 -8.43 28.88 0.86
N LEU A 17 -7.08 28.81 0.90
CA LEU A 17 -6.35 27.95 1.81
C LEU A 17 -6.72 28.22 3.28
N LYS A 18 -6.86 29.48 3.70
CA LYS A 18 -7.28 29.83 5.07
C LYS A 18 -8.66 29.28 5.41
N LYS A 19 -9.60 29.29 4.45
CA LYS A 19 -10.97 28.76 4.65
C LYS A 19 -10.97 27.25 4.78
N GLU A 20 -10.21 26.55 3.95
CA GLU A 20 -10.01 25.09 4.04
C GLU A 20 -9.42 24.73 5.41
N LEU A 21 -8.33 25.35 5.82
CA LEU A 21 -7.68 25.13 7.12
C LEU A 21 -8.61 25.41 8.29
N SER A 22 -9.44 26.46 8.21
CA SER A 22 -10.42 26.78 9.24
C SER A 22 -11.49 25.70 9.38
N ALA A 23 -11.98 25.15 8.25
CA ALA A 23 -12.98 24.09 8.27
C ALA A 23 -12.40 22.80 8.91
N VAL A 24 -11.19 22.42 8.55
CA VAL A 24 -10.48 21.26 9.15
C VAL A 24 -10.22 21.50 10.65
N SER A 25 -9.69 22.66 11.04
CA SER A 25 -9.42 23.00 12.43
C SER A 25 -10.68 22.98 13.31
N ASN A 26 -11.84 23.33 12.75
CA ASN A 26 -13.11 23.29 13.45
C ASN A 26 -13.59 21.85 13.81
N LEU A 27 -13.00 20.79 13.22
CA LEU A 27 -13.27 19.41 13.60
C LEU A 27 -12.87 19.11 15.05
N SER A 28 -11.91 19.85 15.60
CA SER A 28 -11.57 19.77 17.03
C SER A 28 -12.79 20.02 17.94
N LYS A 29 -13.73 20.86 17.51
CA LYS A 29 -15.00 21.11 18.23
C LYS A 29 -16.01 19.95 18.11
N SER A 30 -15.71 18.97 17.28
CA SER A 30 -16.52 17.76 17.09
C SER A 30 -15.79 16.49 17.57
N SER A 31 -14.67 16.66 18.30
CA SER A 31 -13.85 15.53 18.79
C SER A 31 -14.64 14.56 19.64
N GLY A 32 -15.54 15.03 20.53
CA GLY A 32 -16.41 14.16 21.32
C GLY A 32 -17.30 13.28 20.45
N SER A 33 -18.02 13.86 19.49
CA SER A 33 -18.88 13.07 18.58
C SER A 33 -18.07 12.17 17.63
N ILE A 34 -16.84 12.53 17.29
CA ILE A 34 -15.94 11.63 16.55
C ILE A 34 -15.57 10.42 17.42
N CYS A 35 -15.23 10.63 18.70
CA CYS A 35 -14.94 9.52 19.62
C CYS A 35 -16.14 8.59 19.82
N GLU A 36 -17.34 9.13 19.97
CA GLU A 36 -18.57 8.33 20.06
C GLU A 36 -18.81 7.52 18.78
N ALA A 37 -18.65 8.14 17.60
CA ALA A 37 -18.75 7.44 16.33
C ALA A 37 -17.69 6.33 16.18
N VAL A 38 -16.45 6.55 16.64
CA VAL A 38 -15.41 5.51 16.70
C VAL A 38 -15.82 4.37 17.62
N SER A 39 -16.43 4.67 18.78
CA SER A 39 -16.94 3.64 19.70
C SER A 39 -18.01 2.79 19.04
N VAL A 40 -18.97 3.42 18.33
CA VAL A 40 -19.99 2.72 17.55
C VAL A 40 -19.34 1.83 16.48
N LEU A 41 -18.39 2.36 15.72
CA LEU A 41 -17.64 1.60 14.70
C LEU A 41 -16.81 0.45 15.29
N SER A 42 -16.27 0.61 16.49
CA SER A 42 -15.49 -0.44 17.17
C SER A 42 -16.35 -1.62 17.64
N ALA A 43 -17.58 -1.37 17.99
CA ALA A 43 -18.54 -2.37 18.46
C ALA A 43 -19.29 -3.11 17.34
N ARG A 44 -18.98 -2.81 16.06
CA ARG A 44 -19.65 -3.44 14.91
C ARG A 44 -19.33 -4.94 14.79
N GLU A 45 -20.30 -5.70 14.34
CA GLU A 45 -20.15 -7.09 13.96
C GLU A 45 -20.00 -7.26 12.43
N GLY A 46 -20.56 -6.30 11.67
CA GLY A 46 -20.59 -6.28 10.21
C GLY A 46 -19.54 -5.35 9.57
N LYS A 47 -19.86 -4.91 8.36
CA LYS A 47 -19.05 -4.04 7.49
C LYS A 47 -19.36 -2.56 7.74
N ILE A 48 -18.54 -1.70 7.15
CA ILE A 48 -18.76 -0.26 7.07
C ILE A 48 -19.25 0.08 5.66
N VAL A 49 -20.45 0.59 5.55
CA VAL A 49 -21.05 1.03 4.29
C VAL A 49 -21.01 2.55 4.24
N VAL A 50 -20.31 3.12 3.27
CA VAL A 50 -20.24 4.57 3.11
C VAL A 50 -21.12 5.00 1.95
N THR A 51 -21.95 6.02 2.13
CA THR A 51 -22.87 6.49 1.08
C THR A 51 -22.93 8.02 1.01
N GLY A 52 -23.15 8.56 -0.18
CA GLY A 52 -23.24 10.00 -0.46
C GLY A 52 -23.46 10.25 -1.95
N VAL A 53 -23.79 11.48 -2.33
CA VAL A 53 -24.06 11.86 -3.73
C VAL A 53 -23.12 12.99 -4.19
N GLY A 54 -22.86 13.08 -5.50
CA GLY A 54 -22.04 14.12 -6.09
C GLY A 54 -20.61 14.15 -5.52
N LYS A 55 -20.14 15.33 -5.09
CA LYS A 55 -18.79 15.44 -4.52
C LYS A 55 -18.64 14.68 -3.20
N SER A 56 -19.72 14.56 -2.42
CA SER A 56 -19.73 13.72 -1.22
C SER A 56 -19.55 12.23 -1.53
N ALA A 57 -19.96 11.76 -2.72
CA ALA A 57 -19.72 10.40 -3.15
C ALA A 57 -18.21 10.13 -3.35
N PHE A 58 -17.49 11.04 -4.04
CA PHE A 58 -16.03 10.90 -4.22
C PHE A 58 -15.28 10.88 -2.88
N ILE A 59 -15.72 11.72 -1.93
CA ILE A 59 -15.18 11.70 -0.56
C ILE A 59 -15.51 10.37 0.14
N GLY A 60 -16.72 9.88 0.00
CA GLY A 60 -17.17 8.60 0.55
C GLY A 60 -16.39 7.41 0.00
N MET A 61 -16.11 7.39 -1.30
CA MET A 61 -15.27 6.37 -1.92
C MET A 61 -13.85 6.37 -1.32
N LYS A 62 -13.25 7.56 -1.13
CA LYS A 62 -11.91 7.67 -0.51
C LYS A 62 -11.94 7.19 0.93
N ILE A 63 -12.95 7.56 1.70
CA ILE A 63 -13.10 7.14 3.10
C ILE A 63 -13.23 5.61 3.18
N ALA A 64 -14.09 4.99 2.37
CA ALA A 64 -14.22 3.54 2.29
C ALA A 64 -12.89 2.85 1.95
N ALA A 65 -12.16 3.38 0.96
CA ALA A 65 -10.84 2.87 0.60
C ALA A 65 -9.82 3.00 1.75
N THR A 66 -9.87 4.11 2.52
CA THR A 66 -9.02 4.28 3.71
C THR A 66 -9.30 3.23 4.78
N PHE A 67 -10.57 2.96 5.10
CA PHE A 67 -10.94 1.89 6.03
C PHE A 67 -10.42 0.53 5.54
N THR A 68 -10.63 0.21 4.26
CA THR A 68 -10.18 -1.05 3.66
C THR A 68 -8.66 -1.20 3.72
N SER A 69 -7.91 -0.14 3.44
CA SER A 69 -6.45 -0.15 3.48
C SER A 69 -5.90 -0.35 4.91
N LEU A 70 -6.68 0.00 5.92
CA LEU A 70 -6.36 -0.25 7.33
C LEU A 70 -6.86 -1.62 7.84
N GLY A 71 -7.48 -2.43 6.96
CA GLY A 71 -7.93 -3.79 7.27
C GLY A 71 -9.36 -3.89 7.78
N HIS A 72 -10.14 -2.83 7.68
CA HIS A 72 -11.57 -2.86 7.99
C HIS A 72 -12.38 -3.17 6.74
N HIS A 73 -13.33 -4.09 6.83
CA HIS A 73 -14.26 -4.38 5.74
C HIS A 73 -15.15 -3.15 5.50
N ALA A 74 -14.87 -2.43 4.42
CA ALA A 74 -15.62 -1.23 4.06
C ALA A 74 -15.80 -1.13 2.55
N PHE A 75 -16.91 -0.55 2.10
CA PHE A 75 -17.15 -0.23 0.71
C PHE A 75 -18.07 0.99 0.57
N PHE A 76 -18.05 1.59 -0.62
CA PHE A 76 -18.93 2.68 -0.97
C PHE A 76 -20.16 2.14 -1.69
N LEU A 77 -21.36 2.51 -1.23
CA LEU A 77 -22.63 2.17 -1.84
C LEU A 77 -23.27 3.44 -2.40
N HIS A 78 -23.39 3.52 -3.73
CA HIS A 78 -24.04 4.67 -4.36
C HIS A 78 -25.54 4.66 -4.07
N PRO A 79 -26.14 5.78 -3.60
CA PRO A 79 -27.55 5.77 -3.16
C PRO A 79 -28.55 5.39 -4.24
N VAL A 80 -28.28 5.75 -5.51
CA VAL A 80 -29.17 5.40 -6.62
C VAL A 80 -29.12 3.90 -6.87
N ASP A 81 -27.92 3.31 -6.98
CA ASP A 81 -27.73 1.89 -7.24
C ASP A 81 -28.29 1.03 -6.11
N ALA A 82 -28.13 1.51 -4.87
CA ALA A 82 -28.73 0.87 -3.68
C ALA A 82 -30.27 0.74 -3.78
N LEU A 83 -30.95 1.73 -4.33
CA LEU A 83 -32.41 1.67 -4.53
C LEU A 83 -32.84 0.80 -5.72
N HIS A 84 -31.89 0.37 -6.53
CA HIS A 84 -32.10 -0.51 -7.69
C HIS A 84 -31.54 -1.94 -7.52
N GLY A 85 -31.28 -2.33 -6.27
CA GLY A 85 -30.91 -3.71 -5.91
C GLY A 85 -29.62 -3.85 -5.12
N ASP A 86 -28.65 -2.92 -5.26
CA ASP A 86 -27.35 -3.02 -4.61
C ASP A 86 -27.41 -2.91 -3.07
N SER A 87 -28.56 -2.47 -2.51
CA SER A 87 -28.80 -2.55 -1.04
C SER A 87 -28.76 -3.99 -0.50
N GLY A 88 -28.90 -5.00 -1.35
CA GLY A 88 -28.76 -6.42 -0.98
C GLY A 88 -27.37 -6.79 -0.45
N VAL A 89 -26.36 -5.95 -0.64
CA VAL A 89 -25.03 -6.14 -0.06
C VAL A 89 -24.97 -5.81 1.44
N VAL A 90 -25.96 -5.05 1.96
CA VAL A 90 -26.04 -4.67 3.37
C VAL A 90 -26.62 -5.83 4.19
N LEU A 91 -26.08 -6.03 5.37
CA LEU A 91 -26.49 -7.08 6.31
C LEU A 91 -26.77 -6.49 7.70
N ASP A 92 -27.46 -7.26 8.53
CA ASP A 92 -27.62 -6.93 9.94
C ASP A 92 -26.23 -6.81 10.61
N GLY A 93 -26.11 -5.83 11.52
CA GLY A 93 -24.84 -5.50 12.19
C GLY A 93 -23.89 -4.61 11.40
N ASP A 94 -24.20 -4.27 10.14
CA ASP A 94 -23.43 -3.29 9.37
C ASP A 94 -23.62 -1.86 9.95
N ILE A 95 -22.64 -1.00 9.71
CA ILE A 95 -22.74 0.43 10.04
C ILE A 95 -22.72 1.25 8.76
N VAL A 96 -23.70 2.14 8.63
CA VAL A 96 -23.82 3.03 7.47
C VAL A 96 -23.30 4.43 7.82
N ILE A 97 -22.31 4.92 7.07
CA ILE A 97 -21.84 6.32 7.17
C ILE A 97 -22.48 7.12 6.02
N GLY A 98 -23.44 7.97 6.36
CA GLY A 98 -24.10 8.86 5.41
C GLY A 98 -23.42 10.23 5.34
N ILE A 99 -23.01 10.66 4.15
CA ILE A 99 -22.33 11.95 3.93
C ILE A 99 -23.23 12.87 3.13
N SER A 100 -23.69 13.96 3.79
CA SER A 100 -24.45 15.02 3.14
C SER A 100 -24.25 16.33 3.90
N PHE A 101 -23.61 17.32 3.27
CA PHE A 101 -23.35 18.59 3.95
C PHE A 101 -24.62 19.34 4.36
N SER A 102 -25.62 19.40 3.49
CA SER A 102 -26.95 19.93 3.84
C SER A 102 -27.72 19.02 4.79
N GLY A 103 -27.42 17.71 4.77
CA GLY A 103 -28.19 16.69 5.47
C GLY A 103 -29.59 16.44 4.90
N GLU A 104 -29.88 16.98 3.69
CA GLU A 104 -31.18 16.93 3.02
C GLU A 104 -31.13 16.34 1.60
N SER A 105 -30.01 15.67 1.23
CA SER A 105 -29.90 14.99 -0.07
C SER A 105 -30.93 13.87 -0.14
N ASN A 106 -31.90 13.97 -1.02
CA ASN A 106 -33.04 13.05 -1.12
C ASN A 106 -32.62 11.61 -1.34
N GLU A 107 -31.61 11.38 -2.20
CA GLU A 107 -31.10 10.06 -2.54
C GLU A 107 -30.48 9.39 -1.31
N VAL A 108 -29.67 10.14 -0.55
CA VAL A 108 -29.04 9.64 0.70
C VAL A 108 -30.10 9.33 1.75
N LEU A 109 -31.10 10.21 1.91
CA LEU A 109 -32.18 10.01 2.87
C LEU A 109 -33.04 8.79 2.53
N LYS A 110 -33.38 8.61 1.23
CA LYS A 110 -34.17 7.47 0.78
C LYS A 110 -33.45 6.15 1.05
N VAL A 111 -32.17 6.06 0.69
CA VAL A 111 -31.40 4.81 0.90
C VAL A 111 -31.21 4.51 2.37
N ILE A 112 -30.89 5.51 3.21
CA ILE A 112 -30.73 5.29 4.66
C ILE A 112 -32.03 4.84 5.31
N ARG A 113 -33.19 5.44 4.95
CA ARG A 113 -34.49 4.96 5.44
C ARG A 113 -34.77 3.54 5.00
N HIS A 114 -34.53 3.22 3.72
CA HIS A 114 -34.70 1.86 3.19
C HIS A 114 -33.85 0.86 3.96
N ILE A 115 -32.57 1.13 4.13
CA ILE A 115 -31.62 0.24 4.83
C ILE A 115 -32.06 0.06 6.31
N LYS A 116 -32.40 1.15 7.03
CA LYS A 116 -32.85 1.06 8.44
C LYS A 116 -34.17 0.30 8.61
N ASN A 117 -35.03 0.33 7.60
CA ASN A 117 -36.31 -0.40 7.63
C ASN A 117 -36.16 -1.88 7.30
N THR A 118 -35.07 -2.24 6.57
CA THR A 118 -34.86 -3.59 6.08
C THR A 118 -33.87 -4.38 6.94
N PHE A 119 -32.85 -3.70 7.48
CA PHE A 119 -31.75 -4.30 8.21
C PHE A 119 -31.55 -3.65 9.59
N SER A 120 -31.04 -4.45 10.52
CA SER A 120 -30.62 -3.97 11.85
C SER A 120 -29.25 -3.31 11.76
N VAL A 121 -29.19 -2.03 11.41
CA VAL A 121 -27.94 -1.25 11.21
C VAL A 121 -27.91 -0.03 12.12
N LYS A 122 -26.69 0.44 12.43
CA LYS A 122 -26.47 1.78 12.99
C LYS A 122 -26.05 2.75 11.91
N VAL A 123 -26.39 4.02 12.06
CA VAL A 123 -26.09 5.07 11.10
C VAL A 123 -25.26 6.17 11.75
N ILE A 124 -24.16 6.54 11.08
CA ILE A 124 -23.35 7.71 11.44
C ILE A 124 -23.52 8.76 10.35
N ALA A 125 -23.90 9.97 10.72
CA ALA A 125 -24.02 11.10 9.80
C ALA A 125 -22.75 11.97 9.82
N ILE A 126 -22.22 12.31 8.63
CA ILE A 126 -21.25 13.40 8.45
C ILE A 126 -21.99 14.53 7.73
N THR A 127 -22.27 15.63 8.45
CA THR A 127 -23.12 16.72 7.93
C THR A 127 -22.71 18.09 8.47
N GLY A 128 -22.97 19.16 7.71
CA GLY A 128 -22.81 20.54 8.15
C GLY A 128 -24.01 21.05 8.96
N ALA A 129 -25.18 20.45 8.76
CA ALA A 129 -26.42 20.92 9.33
C ALA A 129 -26.69 20.31 10.72
N ARG A 130 -26.80 21.19 11.75
CA ARG A 130 -27.14 20.77 13.12
C ARG A 130 -28.59 20.26 13.26
N LYS A 131 -29.46 20.73 12.40
CA LYS A 131 -30.85 20.28 12.31
C LYS A 131 -31.11 19.84 10.89
N SER A 132 -31.16 18.53 10.65
CA SER A 132 -31.38 17.96 9.31
C SER A 132 -32.06 16.60 9.41
N SER A 133 -32.65 16.17 8.29
CA SER A 133 -33.27 14.86 8.15
C SER A 133 -32.28 13.73 8.32
N LEU A 134 -31.07 13.86 7.78
CA LEU A 134 -30.00 12.87 7.93
C LEU A 134 -29.61 12.69 9.41
N ARG A 135 -29.47 13.80 10.14
CA ARG A 135 -29.14 13.74 11.57
C ARG A 135 -30.21 13.06 12.40
N LYS A 136 -31.50 13.25 12.04
CA LYS A 136 -32.62 12.58 12.74
C LYS A 136 -32.64 11.07 12.51
N LEU A 137 -32.13 10.61 11.37
CA LEU A 137 -32.01 9.19 11.02
C LEU A 137 -30.78 8.53 11.63
N ALA A 138 -29.77 9.31 11.99
CA ALA A 138 -28.47 8.82 12.46
C ALA A 138 -28.52 8.53 13.98
N ASP A 139 -27.79 7.51 14.37
CA ASP A 139 -27.53 7.14 15.76
C ASP A 139 -26.42 8.03 16.35
N GLU A 140 -25.41 8.39 15.50
CA GLU A 140 -24.36 9.35 15.82
C GLU A 140 -24.17 10.37 14.70
N SER A 141 -23.67 11.57 15.03
CA SER A 141 -23.52 12.64 14.03
C SER A 141 -22.27 13.48 14.25
N ILE A 142 -21.46 13.60 13.22
CA ILE A 142 -20.29 14.46 13.17
C ILE A 142 -20.67 15.74 12.42
N ILE A 143 -20.60 16.88 13.11
CA ILE A 143 -20.96 18.17 12.55
C ILE A 143 -19.74 18.85 11.94
N ILE A 144 -19.76 19.01 10.62
CA ILE A 144 -18.74 19.74 9.85
C ILE A 144 -19.08 21.24 9.89
N ARG A 145 -18.22 22.04 10.52
CA ARG A 145 -18.46 23.48 10.71
C ARG A 145 -17.70 24.27 9.66
N VAL A 146 -18.40 24.68 8.61
CA VAL A 146 -17.84 25.46 7.50
C VAL A 146 -18.56 26.82 7.44
N ALA A 147 -17.80 27.88 7.60
CA ALA A 147 -18.33 29.26 7.49
C ALA A 147 -18.40 29.72 6.02
N ASN A 148 -17.48 29.23 5.18
CA ASN A 148 -17.38 29.59 3.76
C ASN A 148 -16.60 28.49 3.00
N GLU A 149 -17.10 28.11 1.82
CA GLU A 149 -16.50 27.05 0.99
C GLU A 149 -15.12 27.43 0.39
N GLY A 150 -14.79 28.71 0.33
CA GLY A 150 -13.53 29.16 -0.29
C GLY A 150 -13.57 29.24 -1.80
N SER A 151 -14.56 28.68 -2.45
CA SER A 151 -14.79 28.78 -3.88
C SER A 151 -15.30 30.16 -4.30
N PRO A 152 -15.18 30.56 -5.58
CA PRO A 152 -15.81 31.74 -6.11
C PRO A 152 -17.33 31.72 -5.86
N GLY A 153 -17.85 32.78 -5.24
CA GLY A 153 -19.28 32.84 -4.86
C GLY A 153 -19.72 31.88 -3.76
N GLY A 154 -18.83 31.06 -3.19
CA GLY A 154 -19.17 30.06 -2.19
C GLY A 154 -20.03 28.89 -2.72
N LEU A 155 -20.10 28.69 -4.04
CA LEU A 155 -21.05 27.78 -4.68
C LEU A 155 -20.51 26.34 -4.79
N ALA A 156 -19.22 26.19 -5.10
CA ALA A 156 -18.62 24.88 -5.20
C ALA A 156 -18.18 24.36 -3.82
N PRO A 157 -18.58 23.16 -3.42
CA PRO A 157 -18.13 22.55 -2.16
C PRO A 157 -16.63 22.25 -2.24
N MET A 158 -15.86 22.92 -1.39
CA MET A 158 -14.40 22.79 -1.23
C MET A 158 -14.08 22.50 0.25
N ALA A 159 -14.21 23.49 1.11
CA ALA A 159 -13.92 23.37 2.53
C ALA A 159 -14.79 22.31 3.24
N SER A 160 -16.05 22.17 2.83
CA SER A 160 -16.93 21.14 3.36
C SER A 160 -16.51 19.73 2.98
N THR A 161 -16.07 19.54 1.74
CA THR A 161 -15.59 18.23 1.27
C THR A 161 -14.26 17.86 1.91
N THR A 162 -13.33 18.80 2.03
CA THR A 162 -12.05 18.63 2.73
C THR A 162 -12.26 18.25 4.19
N ALA A 163 -13.12 18.97 4.91
CA ALA A 163 -13.42 18.66 6.30
C ALA A 163 -14.14 17.30 6.46
N SER A 164 -15.04 16.94 5.53
CA SER A 164 -15.71 15.63 5.53
C SER A 164 -14.70 14.48 5.31
N LEU A 165 -13.74 14.70 4.41
CA LEU A 165 -12.64 13.75 4.17
C LEU A 165 -11.81 13.53 5.44
N VAL A 166 -11.37 14.62 6.07
CA VAL A 166 -10.58 14.55 7.32
C VAL A 166 -11.39 13.90 8.44
N ALA A 167 -12.71 14.19 8.55
CA ALA A 167 -13.57 13.51 9.52
C ALA A 167 -13.58 11.98 9.31
N GLY A 168 -13.66 11.52 8.07
CA GLY A 168 -13.55 10.10 7.73
C GLY A 168 -12.18 9.49 8.07
N ASP A 169 -11.10 10.22 7.83
CA ASP A 169 -9.75 9.79 8.19
C ASP A 169 -9.56 9.70 9.71
N LEU A 170 -10.17 10.62 10.47
CA LEU A 170 -10.16 10.57 11.95
C LEU A 170 -10.94 9.36 12.47
N LEU A 171 -12.07 8.99 11.85
CA LEU A 171 -12.80 7.75 12.17
C LEU A 171 -11.93 6.52 11.90
N ALA A 172 -11.30 6.45 10.74
CA ALA A 172 -10.47 5.33 10.36
C ALA A 172 -9.22 5.20 11.26
N ALA A 173 -8.56 6.33 11.57
CA ALA A 173 -7.42 6.37 12.48
C ALA A 173 -7.81 5.98 13.91
N GLY A 174 -8.99 6.40 14.37
CA GLY A 174 -9.51 6.09 15.69
C GLY A 174 -9.80 4.61 15.93
N LEU A 175 -10.06 3.84 14.87
CA LEU A 175 -10.27 2.39 14.93
C LEU A 175 -8.97 1.58 15.08
N VAL A 176 -7.83 2.19 14.82
CA VAL A 176 -6.54 1.51 14.86
C VAL A 176 -5.84 1.80 16.17
N ASP A 177 -5.54 0.76 16.96
CA ASP A 177 -4.65 0.90 18.12
C ASP A 177 -3.19 0.97 17.62
N PRO A 178 -2.53 2.14 17.69
CA PRO A 178 -1.18 2.32 17.15
C PRO A 178 -0.13 1.44 17.84
N ARG A 179 -0.41 0.94 19.05
CA ARG A 179 0.48 0.02 19.77
C ARG A 179 0.44 -1.39 19.22
N LYS A 180 -0.67 -1.77 18.59
CA LYS A 180 -0.89 -3.11 18.01
C LYS A 180 -0.72 -3.13 16.49
N TYR A 181 -0.88 -1.99 15.83
CA TYR A 181 -0.79 -1.88 14.38
C TYR A 181 0.69 -1.78 13.96
N LYS A 182 1.13 -2.79 13.20
CA LYS A 182 2.51 -2.89 12.69
C LYS A 182 2.51 -2.80 11.16
N GLU A 183 3.66 -2.47 10.58
CA GLU A 183 3.84 -2.42 9.11
C GLU A 183 3.36 -3.69 8.40
N ILE A 184 3.52 -4.85 9.04
CA ILE A 184 3.05 -6.14 8.48
C ILE A 184 1.52 -6.19 8.27
N HIS A 185 0.74 -5.51 9.12
CA HIS A 185 -0.72 -5.45 8.94
C HIS A 185 -1.09 -4.63 7.71
N PHE A 186 -0.42 -3.50 7.51
CA PHE A 186 -0.62 -2.64 6.34
C PHE A 186 -0.17 -3.33 5.05
N ALA A 187 0.99 -3.98 5.05
CA ALA A 187 1.52 -4.66 3.87
C ALA A 187 0.66 -5.84 3.39
N ARG A 188 -0.07 -6.49 4.30
CA ARG A 188 -1.02 -7.55 3.95
C ARG A 188 -2.05 -7.10 2.91
N PHE A 189 -2.43 -5.82 2.95
CA PHE A 189 -3.40 -5.22 2.03
C PHE A 189 -2.75 -4.42 0.89
N HIS A 190 -1.41 -4.31 0.87
CA HIS A 190 -0.64 -3.56 -0.12
C HIS A 190 0.52 -4.39 -0.70
N PRO A 191 0.25 -5.55 -1.31
CA PRO A 191 1.31 -6.48 -1.73
C PRO A 191 2.21 -5.92 -2.84
N GLY A 192 1.72 -5.03 -3.69
CA GLY A 192 2.45 -4.44 -4.82
C GLY A 192 3.26 -3.17 -4.48
N GLY A 193 3.29 -2.71 -3.22
CA GLY A 193 4.01 -1.49 -2.84
C GLY A 193 5.42 -1.75 -2.31
N ASN A 194 6.24 -0.69 -2.18
CA ASN A 194 7.57 -0.74 -1.55
C ASN A 194 7.56 -1.43 -0.18
N LEU A 195 6.44 -1.38 0.53
CA LEU A 195 6.28 -2.03 1.81
C LEU A 195 6.19 -3.57 1.68
N GLY A 196 5.64 -4.09 0.58
CA GLY A 196 5.64 -5.52 0.27
C GLY A 196 7.06 -6.07 0.13
N LEU A 197 7.94 -5.33 -0.55
CA LEU A 197 9.37 -5.66 -0.68
C LEU A 197 10.11 -5.69 0.67
N ARG A 198 9.76 -4.79 1.59
CA ARG A 198 10.37 -4.73 2.93
C ARG A 198 10.02 -5.95 3.78
N LEU A 199 8.86 -6.52 3.59
CA LEU A 199 8.32 -7.58 4.43
C LEU A 199 8.51 -8.99 3.85
N LYS A 200 8.58 -9.13 2.51
CA LYS A 200 8.94 -10.41 1.88
C LYS A 200 10.38 -10.76 2.17
N LYS A 201 10.59 -11.98 2.64
CA LYS A 201 11.93 -12.51 2.90
C LYS A 201 12.53 -13.10 1.64
N VAL A 202 13.84 -13.04 1.55
CA VAL A 202 14.62 -13.65 0.47
C VAL A 202 14.28 -15.13 0.32
N ALA A 203 14.10 -15.86 1.42
CA ALA A 203 13.73 -17.28 1.42
C ALA A 203 12.40 -17.60 0.73
N GLU A 204 11.49 -16.64 0.64
CA GLU A 204 10.17 -16.82 0.02
C GLU A 204 10.19 -16.71 -1.50
N THR A 205 11.30 -16.15 -2.06
CA THR A 205 11.41 -15.82 -3.50
C THR A 205 12.61 -16.49 -4.16
N MET A 206 13.66 -16.86 -3.39
CA MET A 206 14.87 -17.45 -3.92
C MET A 206 14.59 -18.79 -4.61
N MET A 207 15.33 -19.08 -5.67
CA MET A 207 15.37 -20.45 -6.21
C MET A 207 16.21 -21.37 -5.32
N THR A 208 15.79 -22.63 -5.24
CA THR A 208 16.36 -23.64 -4.32
C THR A 208 16.68 -24.95 -5.04
N GLY A 209 17.34 -25.87 -4.35
CA GLY A 209 17.57 -27.22 -4.81
C GLY A 209 18.42 -27.30 -6.08
N GLU A 210 17.99 -28.13 -7.01
CA GLU A 210 18.72 -28.36 -8.27
C GLU A 210 18.70 -27.16 -9.23
N SER A 211 17.82 -26.20 -9.00
CA SER A 211 17.77 -24.97 -9.82
C SER A 211 18.95 -24.06 -9.57
N ILE A 212 19.63 -24.19 -8.44
CA ILE A 212 20.79 -23.34 -8.08
C ILE A 212 21.96 -23.66 -9.02
N PRO A 213 22.48 -22.65 -9.78
CA PRO A 213 23.66 -22.84 -10.60
C PRO A 213 24.91 -22.93 -9.71
N LYS A 214 25.46 -24.12 -9.50
CA LYS A 214 26.68 -24.32 -8.69
C LYS A 214 27.57 -25.42 -9.23
N ILE A 215 28.88 -25.24 -9.06
CA ILE A 215 29.91 -26.21 -9.44
C ILE A 215 30.97 -26.31 -8.35
N SER A 216 31.71 -27.44 -8.34
CA SER A 216 32.90 -27.57 -7.49
C SER A 216 34.01 -26.61 -7.92
N LYS A 217 34.76 -26.07 -6.97
CA LYS A 217 35.96 -25.24 -7.24
C LYS A 217 37.02 -25.99 -8.06
N ASP A 218 37.07 -27.32 -7.97
CA ASP A 218 38.02 -28.18 -8.67
C ASP A 218 37.49 -28.61 -10.05
N ALA A 219 36.29 -28.21 -10.44
CA ALA A 219 35.70 -28.48 -11.74
C ALA A 219 36.39 -27.68 -12.83
N LEU A 220 36.40 -28.19 -14.08
CA LEU A 220 36.90 -27.45 -15.23
C LEU A 220 36.01 -26.20 -15.49
N PHE A 221 36.65 -25.10 -15.90
CA PHE A 221 35.94 -23.83 -16.23
C PHE A 221 34.87 -24.04 -17.30
N LYS A 222 35.07 -24.95 -18.27
CA LYS A 222 34.07 -25.33 -19.26
C LYS A 222 32.74 -25.77 -18.61
N LYS A 223 32.79 -26.47 -17.45
CA LYS A 223 31.59 -26.86 -16.73
C LYS A 223 30.82 -25.64 -16.18
N ALA A 224 31.54 -24.58 -15.75
CA ALA A 224 30.90 -23.33 -15.32
C ALA A 224 30.12 -22.71 -16.47
N ILE A 225 30.70 -22.62 -17.65
CA ILE A 225 30.06 -22.05 -18.85
C ILE A 225 28.79 -22.85 -19.21
N LEU A 226 28.87 -24.18 -19.18
CA LEU A 226 27.71 -25.04 -19.45
C LEU A 226 26.60 -24.85 -18.42
N GLU A 227 26.96 -24.71 -17.14
CA GLU A 227 25.98 -24.51 -16.07
C GLU A 227 25.29 -23.12 -16.14
N ILE A 228 26.04 -22.05 -16.44
CA ILE A 228 25.49 -20.71 -16.69
C ILE A 228 24.47 -20.76 -17.84
N ASN A 229 24.84 -21.37 -18.96
CA ASN A 229 23.99 -21.51 -20.15
C ASN A 229 22.74 -22.34 -19.85
N LYS A 230 22.86 -23.44 -19.10
CA LYS A 230 21.77 -24.34 -18.74
C LYS A 230 20.77 -23.65 -17.84
N LYS A 231 21.23 -22.91 -16.83
CA LYS A 231 20.38 -22.27 -15.82
C LYS A 231 19.89 -20.88 -16.21
N LYS A 232 20.51 -20.24 -17.21
CA LYS A 232 20.13 -18.93 -17.78
C LYS A 232 20.02 -17.81 -16.74
N ARG A 233 20.92 -17.80 -15.75
CA ARG A 233 20.96 -16.78 -14.68
C ARG A 233 22.22 -15.89 -14.74
N GLY A 234 23.04 -16.05 -15.75
CA GLY A 234 24.25 -15.25 -15.98
C GLY A 234 25.34 -15.40 -14.91
N VAL A 235 25.17 -16.35 -13.98
CA VAL A 235 26.11 -16.59 -12.88
C VAL A 235 26.12 -18.06 -12.46
N VAL A 236 27.26 -18.54 -11.95
CA VAL A 236 27.38 -19.83 -11.27
C VAL A 236 28.17 -19.67 -9.98
N GLY A 237 27.71 -20.27 -8.91
CA GLY A 237 28.40 -20.36 -7.62
C GLY A 237 29.50 -21.41 -7.66
N VAL A 238 30.68 -21.08 -7.18
CA VAL A 238 31.80 -22.01 -7.01
C VAL A 238 31.83 -22.42 -5.54
N VAL A 239 31.71 -23.74 -5.28
CA VAL A 239 31.62 -24.27 -3.92
C VAL A 239 32.78 -25.21 -3.60
N ASP A 240 33.10 -25.31 -2.32
CA ASP A 240 34.04 -26.32 -1.81
C ASP A 240 33.36 -27.67 -1.57
N ARG A 241 34.11 -28.65 -1.03
CA ARG A 241 33.60 -30.01 -0.72
C ARG A 241 32.53 -30.02 0.37
N SER A 242 32.39 -28.93 1.14
CA SER A 242 31.37 -28.77 2.20
C SER A 242 30.16 -27.97 1.72
N ASP A 243 29.98 -27.74 0.42
CA ASP A 243 28.95 -26.93 -0.22
C ASP A 243 28.97 -25.43 0.24
N LYS A 244 30.15 -24.94 0.67
CA LYS A 244 30.34 -23.53 1.02
C LYS A 244 30.74 -22.73 -0.21
N LEU A 245 30.11 -21.58 -0.39
CA LEU A 245 30.41 -20.65 -1.47
C LEU A 245 31.80 -20.03 -1.27
N VAL A 246 32.69 -20.27 -2.19
CA VAL A 246 34.07 -19.74 -2.19
C VAL A 246 34.31 -18.68 -3.28
N GLY A 247 33.44 -18.63 -4.29
CA GLY A 247 33.48 -17.66 -5.36
C GLY A 247 32.27 -17.73 -6.28
N VAL A 248 32.27 -16.88 -7.28
CA VAL A 248 31.26 -16.89 -8.37
C VAL A 248 31.98 -16.68 -9.71
N ILE A 249 31.37 -17.18 -10.77
CA ILE A 249 31.75 -16.91 -12.16
C ILE A 249 30.53 -16.35 -12.86
N THR A 250 30.64 -15.19 -13.49
CA THR A 250 29.60 -14.52 -14.25
C THR A 250 29.87 -14.55 -15.75
N ASP A 251 28.88 -14.21 -16.58
CA ASP A 251 29.08 -14.00 -18.03
C ASP A 251 30.16 -12.95 -18.30
N GLY A 252 30.30 -11.95 -17.42
CA GLY A 252 31.38 -10.97 -17.50
C GLY A 252 32.76 -11.58 -17.30
N ASP A 253 32.88 -12.53 -16.36
CA ASP A 253 34.14 -13.23 -16.11
C ASP A 253 34.49 -14.13 -17.30
N VAL A 254 33.50 -14.82 -17.85
CA VAL A 254 33.68 -15.64 -19.07
C VAL A 254 34.18 -14.79 -20.23
N ARG A 255 33.57 -13.65 -20.49
CA ARG A 255 34.01 -12.73 -21.57
C ARG A 255 35.40 -12.18 -21.32
N ARG A 256 35.74 -11.76 -20.11
CA ARG A 256 37.09 -11.28 -19.76
C ARG A 256 38.14 -12.36 -19.95
N PHE A 257 37.83 -13.58 -19.54
CA PHE A 257 38.76 -14.71 -19.72
C PHE A 257 39.11 -14.93 -21.20
N PHE A 258 38.10 -15.01 -22.08
CA PHE A 258 38.32 -15.24 -23.52
C PHE A 258 38.88 -14.00 -24.27
N ALA A 259 38.79 -12.81 -23.70
CA ALA A 259 39.45 -11.63 -24.25
C ALA A 259 40.98 -11.71 -24.14
N SER A 260 41.49 -12.57 -23.25
CA SER A 260 42.97 -12.72 -23.00
C SER A 260 43.46 -14.15 -23.18
N ASN A 261 42.61 -15.10 -23.54
CA ASN A 261 42.96 -16.51 -23.66
C ASN A 261 42.19 -17.18 -24.80
N ASP A 262 42.89 -17.88 -25.69
CA ASP A 262 42.26 -18.56 -26.83
C ASP A 262 41.57 -19.87 -26.46
N SER A 263 41.92 -20.48 -25.32
CA SER A 263 41.41 -21.79 -24.91
C SER A 263 41.17 -21.85 -23.39
N SER A 264 40.16 -22.60 -23.00
CA SER A 264 39.87 -22.94 -21.60
C SER A 264 40.31 -24.36 -21.22
N SER A 265 41.11 -25.04 -22.05
CA SER A 265 41.55 -26.41 -21.81
C SER A 265 42.42 -26.49 -20.54
N GLY A 266 42.03 -27.41 -19.63
CA GLY A 266 42.75 -27.61 -18.36
C GLY A 266 42.54 -26.53 -17.30
N VAL A 267 41.79 -25.46 -17.58
CA VAL A 267 41.56 -24.36 -16.65
C VAL A 267 40.50 -24.77 -15.60
N SER A 268 40.80 -24.56 -14.32
CA SER A 268 39.87 -24.86 -13.22
C SER A 268 38.93 -23.66 -12.94
N ALA A 269 37.74 -23.91 -12.42
CA ALA A 269 36.82 -22.87 -12.00
C ALA A 269 37.44 -21.95 -10.95
N LYS A 270 38.25 -22.49 -10.03
CA LYS A 270 38.96 -21.74 -8.99
C LYS A 270 39.89 -20.65 -9.54
N SER A 271 40.50 -20.87 -10.70
CA SER A 271 41.47 -19.90 -11.29
C SER A 271 40.76 -18.69 -11.96
N VAL A 272 39.47 -18.81 -12.27
CA VAL A 272 38.70 -17.76 -12.98
C VAL A 272 37.69 -17.06 -12.08
N MET A 273 37.31 -17.70 -10.97
CA MET A 273 36.23 -17.16 -10.09
C MET A 273 36.61 -15.83 -9.45
N THR A 274 35.64 -14.97 -9.31
CA THR A 274 35.67 -13.83 -8.39
C THR A 274 35.47 -14.34 -6.96
N VAL A 275 36.47 -14.11 -6.11
CA VAL A 275 36.47 -14.53 -4.70
C VAL A 275 35.65 -13.58 -3.85
N SER A 276 35.16 -14.06 -2.70
CA SER A 276 34.37 -13.25 -1.72
C SER A 276 33.17 -12.54 -2.34
N PRO A 277 32.29 -13.27 -3.05
CA PRO A 277 31.12 -12.68 -3.65
C PRO A 277 30.17 -12.07 -2.60
N LYS A 278 29.35 -11.12 -3.01
CA LYS A 278 28.26 -10.62 -2.17
C LYS A 278 27.25 -11.74 -1.93
N ILE A 279 26.87 -11.90 -0.68
CA ILE A 279 25.89 -12.91 -0.24
C ILE A 279 24.78 -12.24 0.54
N ILE A 280 23.64 -12.92 0.64
CA ILE A 280 22.51 -12.47 1.44
C ILE A 280 21.99 -13.64 2.29
N LEU A 281 21.34 -13.31 3.41
CA LEU A 281 20.76 -14.32 4.30
C LEU A 281 19.28 -14.59 3.95
N PRO A 282 18.73 -15.79 4.20
CA PRO A 282 17.36 -16.14 3.86
C PRO A 282 16.31 -15.28 4.57
N ASN A 283 16.65 -14.76 5.76
CA ASN A 283 15.75 -13.91 6.54
C ASN A 283 15.84 -12.41 6.21
N ASP A 284 16.77 -12.01 5.35
CA ASP A 284 16.86 -10.62 4.87
C ASP A 284 15.62 -10.28 4.00
N SER A 285 15.29 -8.98 3.90
CA SER A 285 14.18 -8.52 3.08
C SER A 285 14.56 -8.44 1.60
N LEU A 286 13.57 -8.54 0.71
CA LEU A 286 13.78 -8.30 -0.73
C LEU A 286 14.24 -6.86 -1.01
N GLU A 287 13.80 -5.88 -0.21
CA GLU A 287 14.29 -4.49 -0.28
C GLU A 287 15.81 -4.42 -0.05
N HIS A 288 16.30 -5.12 0.99
CA HIS A 288 17.75 -5.19 1.28
C HIS A 288 18.50 -5.84 0.11
N ALA A 289 17.96 -6.94 -0.44
CA ALA A 289 18.53 -7.60 -1.60
C ALA A 289 18.62 -6.67 -2.81
N LEU A 290 17.53 -5.97 -3.13
CA LEU A 290 17.47 -5.03 -4.25
C LEU A 290 18.49 -3.90 -4.08
N LYS A 291 18.54 -3.27 -2.90
CA LYS A 291 19.51 -2.22 -2.59
C LYS A 291 20.96 -2.70 -2.71
N MET A 292 21.24 -3.94 -2.28
CA MET A 292 22.56 -4.56 -2.42
C MET A 292 22.91 -4.79 -3.89
N MET A 293 21.95 -5.28 -4.72
CA MET A 293 22.13 -5.46 -6.15
C MET A 293 22.42 -4.14 -6.87
N GLU A 294 21.64 -3.10 -6.59
CA GLU A 294 21.81 -1.76 -7.17
C GLU A 294 23.16 -1.14 -6.81
N THR A 295 23.51 -1.14 -5.52
CA THR A 295 24.75 -0.54 -5.02
C THR A 295 25.98 -1.26 -5.57
N SER A 296 25.91 -2.59 -5.72
CA SER A 296 27.00 -3.41 -6.20
C SER A 296 26.99 -3.61 -7.72
N LYS A 297 25.97 -3.08 -8.44
CA LYS A 297 25.74 -3.24 -9.88
C LYS A 297 25.75 -4.72 -10.31
N ILE A 298 25.03 -5.56 -9.57
CA ILE A 298 24.89 -7.00 -9.82
C ILE A 298 23.41 -7.37 -9.91
N THR A 299 23.09 -8.43 -10.64
CA THR A 299 21.71 -8.90 -10.85
C THR A 299 21.37 -10.16 -10.08
N SER A 300 22.32 -10.72 -9.34
CA SER A 300 22.14 -11.99 -8.62
C SER A 300 22.89 -11.98 -7.30
N LEU A 301 22.28 -12.60 -6.28
CA LEU A 301 22.88 -12.82 -4.96
C LEU A 301 22.72 -14.28 -4.56
N PHE A 302 23.82 -14.92 -4.18
CA PHE A 302 23.73 -16.23 -3.54
C PHE A 302 23.20 -16.08 -2.13
N VAL A 303 22.19 -16.88 -1.81
CA VAL A 303 21.61 -16.96 -0.48
C VAL A 303 22.33 -18.05 0.30
N THR A 304 22.88 -17.70 1.45
CA THR A 304 23.70 -18.63 2.23
C THR A 304 23.35 -18.61 3.71
N THR A 305 23.80 -19.62 4.44
CA THR A 305 23.89 -19.55 5.90
C THR A 305 25.00 -18.58 6.31
N LYS A 306 25.05 -18.18 7.61
CA LYS A 306 26.20 -17.43 8.17
C LYS A 306 27.54 -18.15 7.95
N GLY A 307 27.54 -19.48 7.84
CA GLY A 307 28.70 -20.31 7.52
C GLY A 307 28.98 -20.45 6.03
N LYS A 308 28.35 -19.63 5.17
CA LYS A 308 28.51 -19.61 3.70
C LYS A 308 28.00 -20.87 2.97
N LYS A 309 27.28 -21.79 3.61
CA LYS A 309 26.63 -22.92 2.92
C LYS A 309 25.53 -22.38 2.01
N VAL A 310 25.54 -22.79 0.73
CA VAL A 310 24.58 -22.33 -0.27
C VAL A 310 23.20 -22.88 0.02
N LEU A 311 22.20 -22.00 0.09
CA LEU A 311 20.77 -22.32 0.30
C LEU A 311 19.93 -22.02 -0.94
N GLY A 312 20.33 -20.98 -1.71
CA GLY A 312 19.58 -20.53 -2.87
C GLY A 312 20.34 -19.51 -3.73
N LEU A 313 19.67 -19.08 -4.78
CA LEU A 313 20.04 -17.93 -5.59
C LEU A 313 18.82 -17.01 -5.72
N LEU A 314 19.03 -15.73 -5.54
CA LEU A 314 18.03 -14.69 -5.81
C LEU A 314 18.48 -13.87 -7.01
N HIS A 315 17.65 -13.77 -8.03
CA HIS A 315 17.89 -12.95 -9.21
C HIS A 315 16.98 -11.74 -9.24
N LEU A 316 17.38 -10.64 -9.84
CA LEU A 316 16.60 -9.41 -9.94
C LEU A 316 15.21 -9.64 -10.54
N HIS A 317 15.11 -10.48 -11.57
CA HIS A 317 13.80 -10.84 -12.18
C HIS A 317 12.86 -11.53 -11.18
N ASP A 318 13.39 -12.37 -10.28
CA ASP A 318 12.57 -13.05 -9.29
C ASP A 318 11.96 -12.04 -8.29
N ILE A 319 12.69 -10.94 -7.99
CA ILE A 319 12.17 -9.83 -7.16
C ILE A 319 11.07 -9.07 -7.91
N ILE A 320 11.27 -8.77 -9.20
CA ILE A 320 10.29 -8.06 -10.04
C ILE A 320 9.01 -8.89 -10.15
N GLU A 321 9.09 -10.17 -10.47
CA GLU A 321 7.94 -11.08 -10.55
C GLU A 321 7.20 -11.20 -9.22
N ALA A 322 7.92 -11.21 -8.09
CA ALA A 322 7.31 -11.28 -6.77
C ALA A 322 6.55 -9.99 -6.37
N THR A 323 6.70 -8.91 -7.13
CA THR A 323 6.11 -7.59 -6.86
C THR A 323 5.12 -7.12 -7.92
N SER A 324 5.03 -7.83 -9.03
CA SER A 324 3.99 -7.68 -10.07
C SER A 324 2.72 -8.44 -9.68
#